data_de0caa64b33e7ca98d16ab35f0362623
#
_entry.id   de0caa64b33e7ca98d16ab35f0362623
#
_cell.length_a   1.000
_cell.length_b   1.000
_cell.length_c   1.000
_cell.angle_alpha   90.00
_cell.angle_beta   90.00
_cell.angle_gamma   90.00
#
_symmetry.space_group_name_H-M   'P 1'
#
loop_
_entity.id
_entity.type
_entity.pdbx_description
1 polymer ?
#
loop_
_entity_poly.entity_id
_entity_poly.type
_entity_poly.pdbx_seq_one_letter_code
_entity_poly.pdbx_strand_id
1 'polypeptide(L)'
;MNAIEFPWLTAIILLPLVATLAIPLIPDKEGRTVRWYGLGVAFVDFALMIYAFWYNYDFQSSTLQLVENYPWIPQLGLHWAVGVDGLSMPLLLLTGLINTLAIFAAWKVTTKPRLFYGLMLAMYSAQLGVFVAQDLLLFFLMWEIELVPVYLLISIWGGQNRRYAATKFILYTAAASIFILIAGFAMAFSGDTITFDMATLGMKEYPKTLELLVYAGFLIAFGVKLPIFPLHTWLPDAHGEASAPGSMILAGVLLKMGGYALIRFNVEMLPNAHVTFAPVLAILGVVNIVYGACCAFAQTNLKRRLAYSSIAHMGFVLIGIASYTELGISGAVLQMVSHGLIAASLFFLSGVTYDRTHTLMMDKMGGMAKVMPKTFALFTIGSMASLALPGMSGFVGELMVFLGIASSDVYSSSFKVVVVLLSAVGVILTPIYLLSMLRQVFYGEQNKELHLDAVISDVKPREIFITACLLLPIIGIGFYPKLATQTYDVKAIELAAHARQVLPVVAHQQPSSLYSRIFSAPTLATSQVESSINISE
;
A
#
# COMPACT_ATOMS: atom_id res chain seq x y z
N MET A 1 -19.29 24.22 28.21
CA MET A 1 -19.84 23.63 26.99
C MET A 1 -18.66 23.43 26.07
N ASN A 2 -18.12 22.23 26.02
CA ASN A 2 -17.08 21.92 25.04
C ASN A 2 -17.72 22.09 23.65
N ALA A 3 -17.14 22.92 22.80
CA ALA A 3 -17.53 22.98 21.41
C ALA A 3 -17.45 21.56 20.87
N ILE A 4 -18.56 21.03 20.37
CA ILE A 4 -18.57 19.71 19.71
C ILE A 4 -17.73 19.92 18.47
N GLU A 5 -16.48 19.44 18.50
CA GLU A 5 -15.64 19.42 17.31
C GLU A 5 -16.32 18.51 16.29
N PHE A 6 -16.37 18.95 15.04
CA PHE A 6 -17.02 18.19 13.98
C PHE A 6 -16.26 16.86 13.77
N PRO A 7 -16.97 15.71 13.75
CA PRO A 7 -16.33 14.40 13.61
C PRO A 7 -15.87 14.16 12.17
N TRP A 8 -14.72 14.71 11.80
CA TRP A 8 -14.20 14.71 10.44
C TRP A 8 -13.94 13.31 9.90
N LEU A 9 -13.27 12.45 10.68
CA LEU A 9 -12.89 11.11 10.23
C LEU A 9 -14.11 10.19 10.13
N THR A 10 -15.02 10.26 11.10
CA THR A 10 -16.29 9.51 11.03
C THR A 10 -17.12 9.95 9.82
N ALA A 11 -17.18 11.25 9.53
CA ALA A 11 -17.89 11.75 8.36
C ALA A 11 -17.28 11.25 7.04
N ILE A 12 -15.95 11.27 6.93
CA ILE A 12 -15.19 10.76 5.77
C ILE A 12 -15.43 9.25 5.59
N ILE A 13 -15.37 8.45 6.65
CA ILE A 13 -15.59 7.00 6.56
C ILE A 13 -17.04 6.67 6.19
N LEU A 14 -17.99 7.32 6.84
CA LEU A 14 -19.42 6.97 6.70
C LEU A 14 -20.05 7.53 5.43
N LEU A 15 -19.55 8.62 4.87
CA LEU A 15 -20.14 9.23 3.67
C LEU A 15 -20.27 8.26 2.49
N PRO A 16 -19.21 7.54 2.06
CA PRO A 16 -19.33 6.55 0.98
C PRO A 16 -20.23 5.36 1.37
N LEU A 17 -20.22 4.95 2.64
CA LEU A 17 -21.04 3.84 3.12
C LEU A 17 -22.53 4.17 3.10
N VAL A 18 -22.91 5.32 3.64
CA VAL A 18 -24.30 5.81 3.63
C VAL A 18 -24.76 6.03 2.18
N ALA A 19 -23.90 6.59 1.35
CA ALA A 19 -24.19 6.77 -0.07
C ALA A 19 -24.44 5.41 -0.78
N THR A 20 -23.76 4.36 -0.38
CA THR A 20 -24.01 2.99 -0.90
C THR A 20 -25.44 2.54 -0.61
N LEU A 21 -25.93 2.79 0.60
CA LEU A 21 -27.30 2.41 1.00
C LEU A 21 -28.39 3.20 0.23
N ALA A 22 -28.06 4.37 -0.29
CA ALA A 22 -28.98 5.17 -1.09
C ALA A 22 -29.08 4.71 -2.57
N ILE A 23 -28.09 3.98 -3.10
CA ILE A 23 -28.06 3.54 -4.50
C ILE A 23 -29.30 2.73 -4.94
N PRO A 24 -29.84 1.77 -4.15
CA PRO A 24 -31.06 1.05 -4.53
C PRO A 24 -32.27 1.95 -4.77
N LEU A 25 -32.32 3.12 -4.11
CA LEU A 25 -33.42 4.08 -4.21
C LEU A 25 -33.34 4.94 -5.48
N ILE A 26 -32.19 4.97 -6.17
CA ILE A 26 -32.00 5.80 -7.36
C ILE A 26 -32.70 5.14 -8.56
N PRO A 27 -33.69 5.81 -9.19
CA PRO A 27 -34.36 5.30 -10.39
C PRO A 27 -33.42 5.43 -11.59
N ASP A 28 -32.73 4.34 -11.92
CA ASP A 28 -31.77 4.34 -13.02
C ASP A 28 -31.80 2.99 -13.77
N LYS A 29 -32.23 3.01 -15.03
CA LYS A 29 -32.26 1.81 -15.89
C LYS A 29 -30.96 1.63 -16.69
N GLU A 30 -30.28 2.73 -17.02
CA GLU A 30 -29.10 2.73 -17.91
C GLU A 30 -27.76 2.89 -17.17
N GLY A 31 -27.80 3.07 -15.84
CA GLY A 31 -26.61 3.26 -15.03
C GLY A 31 -26.01 4.69 -15.14
N ARG A 32 -26.68 5.63 -15.83
CA ARG A 32 -26.15 6.99 -16.03
C ARG A 32 -26.17 7.80 -14.74
N THR A 33 -27.29 7.78 -14.05
CA THR A 33 -27.50 8.54 -12.80
C THR A 33 -26.58 8.01 -11.69
N VAL A 34 -26.47 6.69 -11.56
CA VAL A 34 -25.62 6.05 -10.54
C VAL A 34 -24.14 6.33 -10.77
N ARG A 35 -23.68 6.46 -12.03
CA ARG A 35 -22.30 6.86 -12.36
C ARG A 35 -21.96 8.25 -11.82
N TRP A 36 -22.84 9.24 -12.13
CA TRP A 36 -22.66 10.60 -11.65
C TRP A 36 -22.78 10.70 -10.12
N TYR A 37 -23.73 9.96 -9.55
CA TYR A 37 -23.90 9.89 -8.10
C TYR A 37 -22.64 9.33 -7.43
N GLY A 38 -22.15 8.16 -7.85
CA GLY A 38 -20.95 7.54 -7.29
C GLY A 38 -19.71 8.43 -7.42
N LEU A 39 -19.53 9.06 -8.60
CA LEU A 39 -18.43 10.01 -8.82
C LEU A 39 -18.58 11.26 -7.94
N GLY A 40 -19.78 11.81 -7.83
CA GLY A 40 -20.05 12.98 -7.01
C GLY A 40 -19.76 12.71 -5.52
N VAL A 41 -20.21 11.56 -5.01
CA VAL A 41 -19.92 11.14 -3.62
C VAL A 41 -18.42 11.00 -3.38
N ALA A 42 -17.71 10.28 -4.26
CA ALA A 42 -16.27 10.09 -4.10
C ALA A 42 -15.49 11.40 -4.20
N PHE A 43 -15.89 12.30 -5.08
CA PHE A 43 -15.28 13.62 -5.22
C PHE A 43 -15.53 14.50 -3.99
N VAL A 44 -16.76 14.52 -3.47
CA VAL A 44 -17.10 15.28 -2.26
C VAL A 44 -16.32 14.74 -1.07
N ASP A 45 -16.24 13.42 -0.93
CA ASP A 45 -15.49 12.77 0.14
C ASP A 45 -14.00 13.11 0.08
N PHE A 46 -13.39 13.02 -1.10
CA PHE A 46 -11.99 13.40 -1.31
C PHE A 46 -11.75 14.89 -1.05
N ALA A 47 -12.66 15.76 -1.47
CA ALA A 47 -12.59 17.20 -1.18
C ALA A 47 -12.72 17.49 0.33
N LEU A 48 -13.63 16.78 1.02
CA LEU A 48 -13.79 16.87 2.48
C LEU A 48 -12.50 16.45 3.21
N MET A 49 -11.85 15.38 2.73
CA MET A 49 -10.57 14.89 3.26
C MET A 49 -9.46 15.94 3.08
N ILE A 50 -9.33 16.53 1.89
CA ILE A 50 -8.36 17.61 1.64
C ILE A 50 -8.64 18.80 2.57
N TYR A 51 -9.91 19.21 2.71
CA TYR A 51 -10.29 20.30 3.58
C TYR A 51 -9.95 20.01 5.05
N ALA A 52 -10.31 18.82 5.56
CA ALA A 52 -10.05 18.42 6.93
C ALA A 52 -8.54 18.46 7.25
N PHE A 53 -7.70 17.95 6.35
CA PHE A 53 -6.26 17.93 6.56
C PHE A 53 -5.59 19.28 6.36
N TRP A 54 -6.11 20.11 5.45
CA TRP A 54 -5.54 21.45 5.24
C TRP A 54 -5.74 22.39 6.41
N TYR A 55 -6.91 22.32 7.06
CA TYR A 55 -7.28 23.27 8.11
C TYR A 55 -7.12 22.75 9.54
N ASN A 56 -7.14 21.44 9.74
CA ASN A 56 -7.18 20.86 11.09
C ASN A 56 -6.04 19.87 11.37
N TYR A 57 -5.05 19.73 10.49
CA TYR A 57 -3.93 18.82 10.67
C TYR A 57 -2.61 19.60 10.79
N ASP A 58 -1.85 19.30 11.85
CA ASP A 58 -0.51 19.86 12.07
C ASP A 58 0.57 18.89 11.55
N PHE A 59 1.27 19.28 10.50
CA PHE A 59 2.34 18.49 9.87
C PHE A 59 3.61 18.41 10.72
N GLN A 60 3.76 19.23 11.77
CA GLN A 60 4.92 19.23 12.65
C GLN A 60 4.75 18.29 13.84
N SER A 61 3.57 17.72 14.04
CA SER A 61 3.27 16.80 15.12
C SER A 61 3.33 15.35 14.66
N SER A 62 3.99 14.49 15.44
CA SER A 62 3.96 13.03 15.24
C SER A 62 2.79 12.35 15.92
N THR A 63 2.09 13.08 16.81
CA THR A 63 0.99 12.53 17.61
C THR A 63 -0.26 12.29 16.77
N LEU A 64 -1.14 11.47 17.30
CA LEU A 64 -2.44 11.19 16.71
C LEU A 64 -3.32 12.46 16.76
N GLN A 65 -3.95 12.80 15.66
CA GLN A 65 -4.77 13.99 15.47
C GLN A 65 -6.17 13.63 14.98
N LEU A 66 -7.10 14.58 15.05
CA LEU A 66 -8.52 14.38 14.69
C LEU A 66 -9.11 13.15 15.39
N VAL A 67 -8.74 12.94 16.64
CA VAL A 67 -9.11 11.75 17.42
C VAL A 67 -10.58 11.80 17.78
N GLU A 68 -11.30 10.75 17.39
CA GLU A 68 -12.69 10.54 17.73
C GLU A 68 -12.83 9.20 18.43
N ASN A 69 -13.40 9.17 19.63
CA ASN A 69 -13.55 7.96 20.43
C ASN A 69 -14.94 7.89 21.03
N TYR A 70 -15.75 6.95 20.52
CA TYR A 70 -17.11 6.71 20.98
C TYR A 70 -17.26 5.25 21.45
N PRO A 71 -17.81 4.98 22.64
CA PRO A 71 -18.10 3.61 23.07
C PRO A 71 -19.14 2.99 22.14
N TRP A 72 -18.78 1.86 21.52
CA TRP A 72 -19.69 1.15 20.59
C TRP A 72 -20.33 -0.05 21.24
N ILE A 73 -19.52 -1.01 21.75
CA ILE A 73 -20.00 -2.17 22.51
C ILE A 73 -19.22 -2.24 23.83
N PRO A 74 -19.68 -1.52 24.88
CA PRO A 74 -18.94 -1.41 26.15
C PRO A 74 -18.65 -2.75 26.82
N GLN A 75 -19.55 -3.75 26.64
CA GLN A 75 -19.40 -5.09 27.21
C GLN A 75 -18.19 -5.84 26.68
N LEU A 76 -17.74 -5.52 25.46
CA LEU A 76 -16.56 -6.06 24.82
C LEU A 76 -15.36 -5.12 24.86
N GLY A 77 -15.51 -3.95 25.47
CA GLY A 77 -14.47 -2.89 25.44
C GLY A 77 -14.23 -2.36 24.01
N LEU A 78 -15.21 -2.45 23.13
CA LEU A 78 -15.13 -2.02 21.73
C LEU A 78 -15.49 -0.56 21.59
N HIS A 79 -14.61 0.19 20.91
CA HIS A 79 -14.79 1.61 20.65
C HIS A 79 -14.79 1.90 19.16
N TRP A 80 -15.62 2.82 18.73
CA TRP A 80 -15.43 3.54 17.48
C TRP A 80 -14.34 4.56 17.73
N ALA A 81 -13.09 4.10 17.66
CA ALA A 81 -11.91 4.92 17.92
C ALA A 81 -11.18 5.10 16.59
N VAL A 82 -11.11 6.34 16.13
CA VAL A 82 -10.44 6.71 14.87
C VAL A 82 -9.53 7.90 15.11
N GLY A 83 -8.43 7.95 14.38
CA GLY A 83 -7.44 9.01 14.47
C GLY A 83 -6.47 8.95 13.30
N VAL A 84 -5.78 10.03 13.01
CA VAL A 84 -4.85 10.15 11.90
C VAL A 84 -3.51 10.71 12.38
N ASP A 85 -2.42 10.15 11.85
CA ASP A 85 -1.06 10.63 12.05
C ASP A 85 -0.29 10.70 10.72
N GLY A 86 1.00 11.02 10.77
CA GLY A 86 1.83 11.12 9.59
C GLY A 86 1.92 9.83 8.77
N LEU A 87 1.74 8.64 9.38
CA LEU A 87 1.75 7.38 8.64
C LEU A 87 0.45 7.17 7.85
N SER A 88 -0.71 7.47 8.46
CA SER A 88 -2.03 7.24 7.86
C SER A 88 -2.44 8.31 6.86
N MET A 89 -2.11 9.58 7.12
CA MET A 89 -2.59 10.72 6.32
C MET A 89 -2.23 10.64 4.83
N PRO A 90 -0.98 10.39 4.42
CA PRO A 90 -0.65 10.30 2.99
C PRO A 90 -1.34 9.12 2.29
N LEU A 91 -1.59 8.02 3.02
CA LEU A 91 -2.29 6.85 2.49
C LEU A 91 -3.80 7.08 2.37
N LEU A 92 -4.39 7.88 3.26
CA LEU A 92 -5.78 8.34 3.13
C LEU A 92 -5.97 9.21 1.89
N LEU A 93 -5.12 10.21 1.69
CA LEU A 93 -5.17 11.07 0.50
C LEU A 93 -4.98 10.25 -0.78
N LEU A 94 -4.03 9.30 -0.79
CA LEU A 94 -3.84 8.37 -1.89
C LEU A 94 -5.10 7.55 -2.15
N THR A 95 -5.74 7.03 -1.10
CA THR A 95 -6.98 6.24 -1.18
C THR A 95 -8.11 7.05 -1.77
N GLY A 96 -8.32 8.29 -1.31
CA GLY A 96 -9.33 9.20 -1.83
C GLY A 96 -9.15 9.50 -3.31
N LEU A 97 -7.93 9.85 -3.71
CA LEU A 97 -7.58 10.13 -5.10
C LEU A 97 -7.82 8.91 -6.00
N ILE A 98 -7.27 7.75 -5.63
CA ILE A 98 -7.36 6.53 -6.45
C ILE A 98 -8.80 6.05 -6.58
N ASN A 99 -9.59 6.00 -5.49
CA ASN A 99 -10.98 5.56 -5.57
C ASN A 99 -11.82 6.52 -6.43
N THR A 100 -11.64 7.82 -6.29
CA THR A 100 -12.34 8.82 -7.12
C THR A 100 -12.01 8.61 -8.61
N LEU A 101 -10.74 8.46 -8.96
CA LEU A 101 -10.32 8.24 -10.34
C LEU A 101 -10.72 6.84 -10.86
N ALA A 102 -10.74 5.81 -10.02
CA ALA A 102 -11.19 4.47 -10.40
C ALA A 102 -12.71 4.44 -10.68
N ILE A 103 -13.52 5.14 -9.88
CA ILE A 103 -14.95 5.33 -10.13
C ILE A 103 -15.15 6.07 -11.46
N PHE A 104 -14.34 7.09 -11.74
CA PHE A 104 -14.38 7.81 -13.01
C PHE A 104 -13.88 6.95 -14.19
N ALA A 105 -12.93 6.05 -13.96
CA ALA A 105 -12.46 5.08 -14.96
C ALA A 105 -13.55 4.04 -15.32
N ALA A 106 -14.42 3.71 -14.37
CA ALA A 106 -15.50 2.73 -14.52
C ALA A 106 -16.66 3.16 -15.43
N TRP A 107 -16.55 4.28 -16.14
CA TRP A 107 -17.62 4.89 -16.92
C TRP A 107 -18.31 3.98 -17.94
N LYS A 108 -17.60 2.99 -18.44
CA LYS A 108 -18.11 2.04 -19.44
C LYS A 108 -18.88 0.85 -18.86
N VAL A 109 -18.96 0.72 -17.55
CA VAL A 109 -19.68 -0.38 -16.90
C VAL A 109 -21.18 -0.24 -17.12
N THR A 110 -21.77 -1.18 -17.88
CA THR A 110 -23.20 -1.23 -18.20
C THR A 110 -23.91 -2.38 -17.50
N THR A 111 -23.18 -3.46 -17.20
CA THR A 111 -23.72 -4.66 -16.53
C THR A 111 -23.86 -4.39 -15.04
N LYS A 112 -25.10 -4.44 -14.51
CA LYS A 112 -25.42 -4.25 -13.09
C LYS A 112 -24.75 -3.00 -12.49
N PRO A 113 -24.89 -1.79 -13.08
CA PRO A 113 -24.13 -0.61 -12.68
C PRO A 113 -24.38 -0.22 -11.21
N ARG A 114 -25.62 -0.32 -10.72
CA ARG A 114 -25.95 -0.03 -9.32
C ARG A 114 -25.12 -0.86 -8.34
N LEU A 115 -25.03 -2.17 -8.57
CA LEU A 115 -24.23 -3.07 -7.74
C LEU A 115 -22.73 -2.73 -7.84
N PHE A 116 -22.24 -2.44 -9.05
CA PHE A 116 -20.84 -2.10 -9.27
C PHE A 116 -20.43 -0.85 -8.46
N TYR A 117 -21.14 0.26 -8.65
CA TYR A 117 -20.81 1.52 -7.95
C TYR A 117 -21.07 1.44 -6.44
N GLY A 118 -22.08 0.68 -6.01
CA GLY A 118 -22.31 0.40 -4.59
C GLY A 118 -21.13 -0.34 -3.95
N LEU A 119 -20.63 -1.40 -4.61
CA LEU A 119 -19.46 -2.13 -4.13
C LEU A 119 -18.19 -1.27 -4.11
N MET A 120 -18.01 -0.39 -5.10
CA MET A 120 -16.88 0.55 -5.14
C MET A 120 -16.91 1.53 -3.95
N LEU A 121 -18.08 2.11 -3.64
CA LEU A 121 -18.24 3.03 -2.51
C LEU A 121 -18.11 2.31 -1.15
N ALA A 122 -18.69 1.12 -1.01
CA ALA A 122 -18.56 0.32 0.21
C ALA A 122 -17.09 -0.08 0.48
N MET A 123 -16.38 -0.50 -0.56
CA MET A 123 -14.96 -0.79 -0.48
C MET A 123 -14.14 0.45 -0.12
N TYR A 124 -14.45 1.60 -0.71
CA TYR A 124 -13.79 2.87 -0.41
C TYR A 124 -13.92 3.24 1.08
N SER A 125 -15.13 3.17 1.64
CA SER A 125 -15.36 3.39 3.07
C SER A 125 -14.52 2.45 3.95
N ALA A 126 -14.49 1.15 3.65
CA ALA A 126 -13.73 0.17 4.41
C ALA A 126 -12.21 0.45 4.37
N GLN A 127 -11.68 0.82 3.20
CA GLN A 127 -10.27 1.17 3.03
C GLN A 127 -9.88 2.42 3.84
N LEU A 128 -10.74 3.44 3.88
CA LEU A 128 -10.52 4.61 4.74
C LEU A 128 -10.47 4.20 6.22
N GLY A 129 -11.44 3.38 6.64
CA GLY A 129 -11.53 2.88 8.02
C GLY A 129 -10.28 2.13 8.47
N VAL A 130 -9.64 1.33 7.60
CA VAL A 130 -8.41 0.60 7.92
C VAL A 130 -7.26 1.54 8.29
N PHE A 131 -7.10 2.66 7.58
CA PHE A 131 -5.98 3.58 7.82
C PHE A 131 -6.17 4.48 9.05
N VAL A 132 -7.38 4.61 9.57
CA VAL A 132 -7.66 5.52 10.71
C VAL A 132 -8.10 4.80 11.97
N ALA A 133 -8.41 3.49 11.92
CA ALA A 133 -8.82 2.74 13.10
C ALA A 133 -7.73 2.76 14.18
N GLN A 134 -8.14 3.05 15.42
CA GLN A 134 -7.30 3.04 16.62
C GLN A 134 -7.74 1.97 17.63
N ASP A 135 -8.79 1.21 17.29
CA ASP A 135 -9.23 0.01 17.97
C ASP A 135 -8.92 -1.20 17.08
N LEU A 136 -8.30 -2.24 17.62
CA LEU A 136 -7.83 -3.41 16.87
C LEU A 136 -8.99 -4.20 16.24
N LEU A 137 -10.12 -4.31 16.94
CA LEU A 137 -11.30 -5.00 16.38
C LEU A 137 -11.98 -4.14 15.32
N LEU A 138 -12.02 -2.80 15.48
CA LEU A 138 -12.49 -1.90 14.44
C LEU A 138 -11.60 -2.01 13.19
N PHE A 139 -10.27 -2.03 13.37
CA PHE A 139 -9.32 -2.28 12.28
C PHE A 139 -9.62 -3.59 11.56
N PHE A 140 -9.80 -4.69 12.31
CA PHE A 140 -10.12 -6.00 11.75
C PHE A 140 -11.45 -5.98 10.98
N LEU A 141 -12.49 -5.37 11.52
CA LEU A 141 -13.79 -5.25 10.85
C LEU A 141 -13.67 -4.50 9.52
N MET A 142 -12.98 -3.35 9.51
CA MET A 142 -12.76 -2.57 8.28
C MET A 142 -11.92 -3.34 7.25
N TRP A 143 -10.93 -4.11 7.72
CA TRP A 143 -10.11 -4.99 6.90
C TRP A 143 -10.93 -6.10 6.23
N GLU A 144 -11.91 -6.68 6.92
CA GLU A 144 -12.77 -7.75 6.41
C GLU A 144 -13.89 -7.23 5.50
N ILE A 145 -14.49 -6.08 5.82
CA ILE A 145 -15.60 -5.51 5.04
C ILE A 145 -15.20 -5.31 3.58
N GLU A 146 -13.95 -4.96 3.28
CA GLU A 146 -13.51 -4.75 1.89
C GLU A 146 -13.42 -6.05 1.07
N LEU A 147 -13.26 -7.22 1.69
CA LEU A 147 -13.03 -8.48 0.99
C LEU A 147 -14.22 -8.87 0.10
N VAL A 148 -15.43 -8.69 0.60
CA VAL A 148 -16.65 -9.05 -0.15
C VAL A 148 -16.83 -8.18 -1.39
N PRO A 149 -16.73 -6.83 -1.32
CA PRO A 149 -16.73 -5.99 -2.50
C PRO A 149 -15.67 -6.38 -3.54
N VAL A 150 -14.42 -6.61 -3.12
CA VAL A 150 -13.34 -7.00 -4.05
C VAL A 150 -13.63 -8.35 -4.71
N TYR A 151 -14.05 -9.34 -3.92
CA TYR A 151 -14.45 -10.65 -4.45
C TYR A 151 -15.54 -10.53 -5.53
N LEU A 152 -16.59 -9.76 -5.24
CA LEU A 152 -17.71 -9.57 -6.16
C LEU A 152 -17.28 -8.76 -7.41
N LEU A 153 -16.46 -7.73 -7.26
CA LEU A 153 -15.93 -6.94 -8.37
C LEU A 153 -15.10 -7.81 -9.33
N ILE A 154 -14.27 -8.72 -8.82
CA ILE A 154 -13.51 -9.65 -9.65
C ILE A 154 -14.42 -10.71 -10.25
N SER A 155 -15.28 -11.36 -9.46
CA SER A 155 -16.08 -12.52 -9.88
C SER A 155 -17.18 -12.18 -10.91
N ILE A 156 -17.72 -10.96 -10.88
CA ILE A 156 -18.82 -10.54 -11.76
C ILE A 156 -18.28 -9.83 -13.02
N TRP A 157 -17.36 -8.88 -12.86
CA TRP A 157 -16.86 -8.03 -13.95
C TRP A 157 -15.44 -8.35 -14.42
N GLY A 158 -14.85 -9.43 -13.93
CA GLY A 158 -13.54 -9.90 -14.36
C GLY A 158 -13.56 -10.64 -15.70
N GLY A 159 -12.38 -11.07 -16.13
CA GLY A 159 -12.12 -11.79 -17.37
C GLY A 159 -12.63 -13.24 -17.41
N GLN A 160 -11.99 -14.07 -18.19
CA GLN A 160 -12.45 -15.46 -18.44
C GLN A 160 -12.31 -16.35 -17.19
N ASN A 161 -11.20 -16.25 -16.45
CA ASN A 161 -10.91 -17.05 -15.26
C ASN A 161 -11.30 -16.34 -13.94
N ARG A 162 -12.19 -15.34 -14.01
CA ARG A 162 -12.57 -14.48 -12.89
C ARG A 162 -13.01 -15.23 -11.63
N ARG A 163 -13.72 -16.36 -11.78
CA ARG A 163 -14.20 -17.16 -10.62
C ARG A 163 -13.04 -17.77 -9.86
N TYR A 164 -12.07 -18.35 -10.57
CA TYR A 164 -10.86 -18.90 -9.96
C TYR A 164 -10.06 -17.80 -9.25
N ALA A 165 -9.81 -16.69 -9.94
CA ALA A 165 -9.05 -15.57 -9.38
C ALA A 165 -9.72 -14.97 -8.13
N ALA A 166 -11.05 -14.75 -8.18
CA ALA A 166 -11.81 -14.26 -7.04
C ALA A 166 -11.81 -15.24 -5.86
N THR A 167 -12.02 -16.54 -6.12
CA THR A 167 -11.98 -17.57 -5.07
C THR A 167 -10.60 -17.69 -4.44
N LYS A 168 -9.54 -17.65 -5.25
CA LYS A 168 -8.16 -17.66 -4.75
C LYS A 168 -7.88 -16.42 -3.89
N PHE A 169 -8.29 -15.24 -4.35
CA PHE A 169 -8.16 -14.00 -3.59
C PHE A 169 -8.82 -14.10 -2.20
N ILE A 170 -10.11 -14.48 -2.15
CA ILE A 170 -10.83 -14.49 -0.88
C ILE A 170 -10.31 -15.57 0.06
N LEU A 171 -9.92 -16.74 -0.44
CA LEU A 171 -9.36 -17.80 0.40
C LEU A 171 -8.01 -17.40 0.99
N TYR A 172 -7.12 -16.78 0.20
CA TYR A 172 -5.83 -16.29 0.68
C TYR A 172 -5.99 -15.21 1.75
N THR A 173 -6.83 -14.22 1.46
CA THR A 173 -6.99 -13.05 2.32
C THR A 173 -7.78 -13.37 3.59
N ALA A 174 -8.89 -14.12 3.48
CA ALA A 174 -9.68 -14.51 4.65
C ALA A 174 -8.92 -15.50 5.57
N ALA A 175 -8.18 -16.48 5.01
CA ALA A 175 -7.34 -17.36 5.83
C ALA A 175 -6.22 -16.59 6.54
N ALA A 176 -5.66 -15.57 5.89
CA ALA A 176 -4.62 -14.73 6.48
C ALA A 176 -5.18 -13.83 7.59
N SER A 177 -6.36 -13.28 7.42
CA SER A 177 -6.96 -12.36 8.41
C SER A 177 -7.35 -13.05 9.73
N ILE A 178 -7.54 -14.37 9.74
CA ILE A 178 -7.70 -15.14 10.98
C ILE A 178 -6.48 -14.92 11.90
N PHE A 179 -5.28 -14.77 11.35
CA PHE A 179 -4.09 -14.50 12.15
C PHE A 179 -4.11 -13.10 12.79
N ILE A 180 -4.76 -12.09 12.17
CA ILE A 180 -4.99 -10.79 12.82
C ILE A 180 -5.83 -10.98 14.07
N LEU A 181 -6.91 -11.75 13.95
CA LEU A 181 -7.85 -11.95 15.05
C LEU A 181 -7.21 -12.74 16.20
N ILE A 182 -6.50 -13.84 15.88
CA ILE A 182 -5.81 -14.67 16.89
C ILE A 182 -4.72 -13.86 17.60
N ALA A 183 -3.87 -13.15 16.84
CA ALA A 183 -2.82 -12.30 17.39
C ALA A 183 -3.40 -11.16 18.23
N GLY A 184 -4.46 -10.51 17.74
CA GLY A 184 -5.14 -9.43 18.43
C GLY A 184 -5.78 -9.87 19.75
N PHE A 185 -6.46 -11.01 19.77
CA PHE A 185 -7.00 -11.59 21.02
C PHE A 185 -5.89 -11.98 21.99
N ALA A 186 -4.79 -12.56 21.49
CA ALA A 186 -3.66 -12.91 22.34
C ALA A 186 -3.06 -11.67 23.03
N MET A 187 -2.99 -10.54 22.32
CA MET A 187 -2.58 -9.25 22.93
C MET A 187 -3.63 -8.72 23.90
N ALA A 188 -4.90 -8.70 23.48
CA ALA A 188 -5.98 -8.10 24.25
C ALA A 188 -6.19 -8.79 25.60
N PHE A 189 -6.10 -10.12 25.63
CA PHE A 189 -6.26 -10.93 26.84
C PHE A 189 -4.97 -11.12 27.64
N SER A 190 -3.85 -10.59 27.20
CA SER A 190 -2.60 -10.62 27.97
C SER A 190 -2.63 -9.55 29.06
N GLY A 191 -2.29 -9.94 30.31
CA GLY A 191 -2.27 -9.07 31.48
C GLY A 191 -3.64 -8.91 32.16
N ASP A 192 -3.73 -7.98 33.11
CA ASP A 192 -4.86 -7.84 34.03
C ASP A 192 -6.07 -7.10 33.41
N THR A 193 -5.88 -6.39 32.31
CA THR A 193 -6.91 -5.57 31.65
C THR A 193 -7.13 -6.00 30.22
N ILE A 194 -8.39 -6.32 29.89
CA ILE A 194 -8.81 -6.61 28.52
C ILE A 194 -9.04 -5.28 27.81
N THR A 195 -8.34 -5.05 26.71
CA THR A 195 -8.51 -3.86 25.87
C THR A 195 -8.19 -4.16 24.42
N PHE A 196 -8.85 -3.44 23.50
CA PHE A 196 -8.57 -3.45 22.07
C PHE A 196 -8.03 -2.10 21.58
N ASP A 197 -7.88 -1.13 22.48
CA ASP A 197 -7.25 0.16 22.17
C ASP A 197 -5.79 -0.04 21.79
N MET A 198 -5.43 0.37 20.58
CA MET A 198 -4.11 0.11 20.00
C MET A 198 -2.98 0.81 20.75
N ALA A 199 -3.22 2.02 21.26
CA ALA A 199 -2.22 2.74 22.06
C ALA A 199 -1.92 1.99 23.36
N THR A 200 -2.95 1.54 24.08
CA THR A 200 -2.80 0.74 25.30
C THR A 200 -2.13 -0.61 25.03
N LEU A 201 -2.51 -1.29 23.92
CA LEU A 201 -1.88 -2.55 23.53
C LEU A 201 -0.39 -2.39 23.23
N GLY A 202 0.02 -1.30 22.58
CA GLY A 202 1.43 -1.01 22.30
C GLY A 202 2.27 -0.68 23.54
N MET A 203 1.63 -0.30 24.66
CA MET A 203 2.30 -0.01 25.93
C MET A 203 2.40 -1.23 26.87
N LYS A 204 1.68 -2.32 26.56
CA LYS A 204 1.73 -3.54 27.40
C LYS A 204 3.08 -4.26 27.23
N GLU A 205 3.56 -4.81 28.34
CA GLU A 205 4.68 -5.74 28.30
C GLU A 205 4.19 -7.16 28.03
N TYR A 206 4.73 -7.79 27.02
CA TYR A 206 4.38 -9.16 26.63
C TYR A 206 5.53 -10.12 26.95
N PRO A 207 5.23 -11.37 27.40
CA PRO A 207 6.23 -12.44 27.42
C PRO A 207 6.87 -12.58 26.03
N LYS A 208 8.20 -12.71 25.97
CA LYS A 208 8.96 -12.77 24.72
C LYS A 208 8.40 -13.76 23.70
N THR A 209 8.02 -14.96 24.15
CA THR A 209 7.43 -15.98 23.27
C THR A 209 6.12 -15.53 22.68
N LEU A 210 5.26 -14.88 23.48
CA LEU A 210 3.97 -14.36 23.01
C LEU A 210 4.18 -13.25 21.97
N GLU A 211 5.09 -12.31 22.25
CA GLU A 211 5.41 -11.20 21.34
C GLU A 211 5.91 -11.71 19.99
N LEU A 212 6.81 -12.72 19.98
CA LEU A 212 7.30 -13.34 18.75
C LEU A 212 6.19 -14.06 17.97
N LEU A 213 5.29 -14.79 18.65
CA LEU A 213 4.17 -15.49 18.00
C LEU A 213 3.14 -14.49 17.41
N VAL A 214 2.82 -13.44 18.16
CA VAL A 214 1.93 -12.37 17.70
C VAL A 214 2.51 -11.65 16.49
N TYR A 215 3.82 -11.31 16.56
CA TYR A 215 4.52 -10.70 15.43
C TYR A 215 4.47 -11.59 14.19
N ALA A 216 4.75 -12.88 14.33
CA ALA A 216 4.69 -13.84 13.22
C ALA A 216 3.25 -13.96 12.65
N GLY A 217 2.23 -13.96 13.50
CA GLY A 217 0.83 -13.96 13.09
C GLY A 217 0.48 -12.72 12.25
N PHE A 218 0.79 -11.53 12.74
CA PHE A 218 0.60 -10.29 12.01
C PHE A 218 1.42 -10.26 10.71
N LEU A 219 2.67 -10.73 10.73
CA LEU A 219 3.51 -10.80 9.53
C LEU A 219 2.90 -11.69 8.45
N ILE A 220 2.33 -12.84 8.81
CA ILE A 220 1.62 -13.71 7.85
C ILE A 220 0.41 -12.98 7.28
N ALA A 221 -0.43 -12.40 8.14
CA ALA A 221 -1.65 -11.73 7.73
C ALA A 221 -1.38 -10.55 6.78
N PHE A 222 -0.52 -9.65 7.20
CA PHE A 222 -0.17 -8.45 6.42
C PHE A 222 0.71 -8.77 5.23
N GLY A 223 1.53 -9.83 5.34
CA GLY A 223 2.38 -10.34 4.27
C GLY A 223 1.61 -10.95 3.10
N VAL A 224 0.42 -11.48 3.31
CA VAL A 224 -0.49 -11.84 2.22
C VAL A 224 -0.94 -10.60 1.46
N LYS A 225 -1.34 -9.54 2.16
CA LYS A 225 -1.84 -8.30 1.55
C LYS A 225 -0.72 -7.51 0.87
N LEU A 226 0.47 -7.40 1.49
CA LEU A 226 1.68 -6.76 0.94
C LEU A 226 2.41 -7.63 -0.10
N PRO A 227 1.88 -8.65 -0.62
CA PRO A 227 2.29 -9.85 -1.34
C PRO A 227 3.77 -10.26 -1.11
N ILE A 228 4.09 -10.66 0.12
CA ILE A 228 5.42 -11.17 0.47
C ILE A 228 5.58 -12.61 -0.06
N PHE A 229 6.75 -12.94 -0.63
CA PHE A 229 7.07 -14.34 -0.98
C PHE A 229 7.09 -15.23 0.28
N PRO A 230 6.45 -16.42 0.26
CA PRO A 230 5.72 -17.08 -0.85
C PRO A 230 4.20 -16.77 -0.89
N LEU A 231 3.69 -15.85 -0.08
CA LEU A 231 2.25 -15.58 0.12
C LEU A 231 1.60 -14.71 -0.99
N HIS A 232 2.33 -14.42 -2.06
CA HIS A 232 1.99 -13.44 -3.11
C HIS A 232 1.15 -13.97 -4.27
N THR A 233 0.96 -15.30 -4.39
CA THR A 233 0.51 -15.92 -5.65
C THR A 233 -0.93 -15.60 -6.06
N TRP A 234 -1.74 -15.06 -5.15
CA TRP A 234 -3.09 -14.59 -5.46
C TRP A 234 -3.10 -13.32 -6.32
N LEU A 235 -2.08 -12.46 -6.16
CA LEU A 235 -2.04 -11.12 -6.75
C LEU A 235 -2.00 -11.12 -8.29
N PRO A 236 -1.11 -11.90 -8.97
CA PRO A 236 -1.08 -11.94 -10.42
C PRO A 236 -2.37 -12.49 -11.04
N ASP A 237 -3.04 -13.42 -10.36
CA ASP A 237 -4.31 -13.98 -10.84
C ASP A 237 -5.45 -12.96 -10.65
N ALA A 238 -5.53 -12.31 -9.50
CA ALA A 238 -6.53 -11.28 -9.24
C ALA A 238 -6.40 -10.10 -10.22
N HIS A 239 -5.19 -9.57 -10.42
CA HIS A 239 -4.95 -8.46 -11.37
C HIS A 239 -5.16 -8.86 -12.82
N GLY A 240 -4.76 -10.08 -13.19
CA GLY A 240 -4.95 -10.60 -14.54
C GLY A 240 -6.40 -10.59 -14.96
N GLU A 241 -7.30 -10.86 -14.02
CA GLU A 241 -8.72 -11.02 -14.28
C GLU A 241 -9.56 -9.78 -13.90
N ALA A 242 -9.17 -8.99 -12.90
CA ALA A 242 -9.93 -7.81 -12.47
C ALA A 242 -10.15 -6.80 -13.59
N SER A 243 -11.26 -6.07 -13.56
CA SER A 243 -11.47 -4.90 -14.43
C SER A 243 -10.41 -3.82 -14.18
N ALA A 244 -10.18 -2.90 -15.14
CA ALA A 244 -9.20 -1.85 -14.98
C ALA A 244 -9.41 -1.00 -13.71
N PRO A 245 -10.64 -0.51 -13.39
CA PRO A 245 -10.90 0.18 -12.12
C PRO A 245 -10.58 -0.69 -10.89
N GLY A 246 -10.94 -1.98 -10.91
CA GLY A 246 -10.61 -2.91 -9.85
C GLY A 246 -9.09 -3.07 -9.67
N SER A 247 -8.34 -3.21 -10.77
CA SER A 247 -6.88 -3.30 -10.71
C SER A 247 -6.22 -2.01 -10.22
N MET A 248 -6.78 -0.83 -10.54
CA MET A 248 -6.29 0.46 -10.00
C MET A 248 -6.33 0.47 -8.47
N ILE A 249 -7.45 0.04 -7.88
CA ILE A 249 -7.65 0.03 -6.43
C ILE A 249 -6.82 -1.08 -5.76
N LEU A 250 -6.83 -2.28 -6.33
CA LEU A 250 -6.03 -3.40 -5.82
C LEU A 250 -4.54 -3.02 -5.71
N ALA A 251 -3.95 -2.48 -6.79
CA ALA A 251 -2.55 -2.09 -6.80
C ALA A 251 -2.29 -0.77 -6.07
N GLY A 252 -3.22 0.17 -6.17
CA GLY A 252 -3.06 1.51 -5.64
C GLY A 252 -3.25 1.61 -4.13
N VAL A 253 -4.18 0.84 -3.56
CA VAL A 253 -4.60 0.95 -2.16
C VAL A 253 -4.38 -0.34 -1.37
N LEU A 254 -4.92 -1.50 -1.82
CA LEU A 254 -4.91 -2.72 -1.00
C LEU A 254 -3.51 -3.15 -0.54
N LEU A 255 -2.53 -3.09 -1.42
CA LEU A 255 -1.15 -3.48 -1.06
C LEU A 255 -0.59 -2.61 0.07
N LYS A 256 -0.97 -1.30 0.08
CA LYS A 256 -0.50 -0.33 1.06
C LYS A 256 -1.09 -0.55 2.44
N MET A 257 -2.29 -1.12 2.51
CA MET A 257 -2.86 -1.54 3.78
C MET A 257 -1.97 -2.57 4.48
N GLY A 258 -1.38 -3.51 3.73
CA GLY A 258 -0.41 -4.47 4.28
C GLY A 258 0.86 -3.80 4.79
N GLY A 259 1.44 -2.86 4.03
CA GLY A 259 2.63 -2.10 4.45
C GLY A 259 2.37 -1.19 5.65
N TYR A 260 1.24 -0.49 5.64
CA TYR A 260 0.76 0.30 6.77
C TYR A 260 0.63 -0.56 8.04
N ALA A 261 -0.04 -1.69 7.92
CA ALA A 261 -0.27 -2.58 9.05
C ALA A 261 1.03 -3.17 9.59
N LEU A 262 2.01 -3.53 8.74
CA LEU A 262 3.34 -3.97 9.20
C LEU A 262 4.04 -2.87 10.02
N ILE A 263 3.96 -1.61 9.61
CA ILE A 263 4.55 -0.51 10.38
C ILE A 263 3.77 -0.31 11.68
N ARG A 264 2.44 -0.20 11.61
CA ARG A 264 1.57 0.11 12.74
C ARG A 264 1.57 -0.98 13.82
N PHE A 265 1.50 -2.25 13.45
CA PHE A 265 1.39 -3.36 14.40
C PHE A 265 2.74 -4.01 14.70
N ASN A 266 3.53 -4.32 13.66
CA ASN A 266 4.77 -5.08 13.87
C ASN A 266 5.93 -4.21 14.36
N VAL A 267 6.07 -2.98 13.85
CA VAL A 267 7.17 -2.09 14.26
C VAL A 267 6.80 -1.30 15.50
N GLU A 268 5.64 -0.65 15.49
CA GLU A 268 5.26 0.30 16.54
C GLU A 268 4.78 -0.40 17.84
N MET A 269 3.98 -1.47 17.72
CA MET A 269 3.41 -2.15 18.90
C MET A 269 4.26 -3.31 19.41
N LEU A 270 5.15 -3.91 18.60
CA LEU A 270 5.94 -5.10 18.94
C LEU A 270 7.44 -4.89 18.63
N PRO A 271 8.06 -3.82 19.16
CA PRO A 271 9.41 -3.44 18.79
C PRO A 271 10.48 -4.47 19.22
N ASN A 272 10.29 -5.20 20.32
CA ASN A 272 11.26 -6.23 20.74
C ASN A 272 11.27 -7.43 19.78
N ALA A 273 10.09 -7.89 19.35
CA ALA A 273 10.01 -8.94 18.33
C ALA A 273 10.52 -8.46 16.97
N HIS A 274 10.33 -7.16 16.64
CA HIS A 274 10.81 -6.58 15.40
C HIS A 274 12.33 -6.75 15.24
N VAL A 275 13.11 -6.66 16.32
CA VAL A 275 14.56 -6.90 16.27
C VAL A 275 14.91 -8.29 15.71
N THR A 276 14.14 -9.31 16.08
CA THR A 276 14.35 -10.68 15.58
C THR A 276 13.93 -10.83 14.13
N PHE A 277 12.82 -10.17 13.73
CA PHE A 277 12.24 -10.35 12.41
C PHE A 277 12.74 -9.35 11.34
N ALA A 278 13.33 -8.23 11.71
CA ALA A 278 13.79 -7.23 10.75
C ALA A 278 14.81 -7.76 9.73
N PRO A 279 15.84 -8.56 10.11
CA PRO A 279 16.71 -9.19 9.11
C PRO A 279 15.94 -10.12 8.15
N VAL A 280 14.92 -10.82 8.64
CA VAL A 280 14.05 -11.68 7.82
C VAL A 280 13.25 -10.84 6.84
N LEU A 281 12.70 -9.69 7.28
CA LEU A 281 12.02 -8.75 6.39
C LEU A 281 12.95 -8.21 5.30
N ALA A 282 14.19 -7.87 5.64
CA ALA A 282 15.19 -7.43 4.65
C ALA A 282 15.48 -8.51 3.60
N ILE A 283 15.66 -9.77 4.03
CA ILE A 283 15.89 -10.91 3.14
C ILE A 283 14.65 -11.16 2.26
N LEU A 284 13.45 -11.18 2.84
CA LEU A 284 12.20 -11.34 2.10
C LEU A 284 12.00 -10.19 1.10
N GLY A 285 12.40 -8.96 1.47
CA GLY A 285 12.40 -7.82 0.56
C GLY A 285 13.30 -8.05 -0.66
N VAL A 286 14.53 -8.52 -0.45
CA VAL A 286 15.44 -8.91 -1.55
C VAL A 286 14.83 -10.01 -2.42
N VAL A 287 14.26 -11.04 -1.81
CA VAL A 287 13.60 -12.13 -2.55
C VAL A 287 12.45 -11.58 -3.39
N ASN A 288 11.59 -10.73 -2.82
CA ASN A 288 10.49 -10.11 -3.56
C ASN A 288 11.00 -9.31 -4.77
N ILE A 289 12.06 -8.52 -4.60
CA ILE A 289 12.64 -7.70 -5.66
C ILE A 289 13.14 -8.58 -6.80
N VAL A 290 14.03 -9.51 -6.51
CA VAL A 290 14.66 -10.33 -7.55
C VAL A 290 13.70 -11.33 -8.17
N TYR A 291 12.99 -12.09 -7.34
CA TYR A 291 12.01 -13.08 -7.80
C TYR A 291 10.86 -12.42 -8.56
N GLY A 292 10.30 -11.32 -8.00
CA GLY A 292 9.22 -10.59 -8.64
C GLY A 292 9.61 -10.04 -10.01
N ALA A 293 10.81 -9.47 -10.15
CA ALA A 293 11.34 -8.98 -11.42
C ALA A 293 11.57 -10.11 -12.45
N CYS A 294 12.13 -11.23 -12.04
CA CYS A 294 12.30 -12.40 -12.91
C CYS A 294 10.95 -12.96 -13.38
N CYS A 295 9.98 -13.08 -12.47
CA CYS A 295 8.64 -13.52 -12.83
C CYS A 295 7.91 -12.51 -13.72
N ALA A 296 8.08 -11.19 -13.51
CA ALA A 296 7.54 -10.15 -14.39
C ALA A 296 8.08 -10.29 -15.81
N PHE A 297 9.39 -10.52 -15.97
CA PHE A 297 10.01 -10.72 -17.28
C PHE A 297 9.43 -11.93 -18.04
N ALA A 298 9.13 -13.01 -17.34
CA ALA A 298 8.58 -14.23 -17.90
C ALA A 298 7.10 -14.14 -18.32
N GLN A 299 6.36 -13.08 -17.90
CA GLN A 299 4.93 -12.97 -18.24
C GLN A 299 4.70 -12.52 -19.68
N THR A 300 3.75 -13.15 -20.35
CA THR A 300 3.24 -12.77 -21.68
C THR A 300 1.99 -11.90 -21.59
N ASN A 301 1.26 -11.94 -20.46
CA ASN A 301 0.09 -11.12 -20.21
C ASN A 301 0.48 -9.78 -19.56
N LEU A 302 0.02 -8.68 -20.16
CA LEU A 302 0.34 -7.31 -19.77
C LEU A 302 0.02 -7.02 -18.28
N LYS A 303 -1.18 -7.35 -17.82
CA LYS A 303 -1.57 -7.12 -16.42
C LYS A 303 -0.82 -8.01 -15.43
N ARG A 304 -0.55 -9.27 -15.79
CA ARG A 304 0.23 -10.17 -14.94
C ARG A 304 1.67 -9.68 -14.81
N ARG A 305 2.27 -9.11 -15.87
CA ARG A 305 3.60 -8.49 -15.83
C ARG A 305 3.63 -7.32 -14.84
N LEU A 306 2.64 -6.43 -14.92
CA LEU A 306 2.50 -5.31 -13.97
C LEU A 306 2.25 -5.80 -12.53
N ALA A 307 1.51 -6.88 -12.34
CA ALA A 307 1.28 -7.45 -11.00
C ALA A 307 2.57 -7.99 -10.37
N TYR A 308 3.41 -8.71 -11.11
CA TYR A 308 4.71 -9.15 -10.62
C TYR A 308 5.68 -7.99 -10.41
N SER A 309 5.60 -6.94 -11.23
CA SER A 309 6.30 -5.68 -10.96
C SER A 309 5.92 -5.10 -9.61
N SER A 310 4.63 -5.11 -9.25
CA SER A 310 4.17 -4.66 -7.94
C SER A 310 4.76 -5.47 -6.78
N ILE A 311 4.90 -6.80 -6.94
CA ILE A 311 5.56 -7.66 -5.94
C ILE A 311 7.01 -7.23 -5.74
N ALA A 312 7.73 -6.96 -6.83
CA ALA A 312 9.11 -6.49 -6.76
C ALA A 312 9.21 -5.14 -6.03
N HIS A 313 8.38 -4.16 -6.36
CA HIS A 313 8.40 -2.85 -5.70
C HIS A 313 8.02 -2.89 -4.21
N MET A 314 7.13 -3.82 -3.80
CA MET A 314 6.82 -4.01 -2.38
C MET A 314 8.00 -4.59 -1.59
N GLY A 315 8.98 -5.22 -2.25
CA GLY A 315 10.23 -5.63 -1.62
C GLY A 315 11.04 -4.46 -1.08
N PHE A 316 11.04 -3.31 -1.75
CA PHE A 316 11.69 -2.09 -1.21
C PHE A 316 11.00 -1.60 0.07
N VAL A 317 9.67 -1.69 0.15
CA VAL A 317 8.94 -1.36 1.38
C VAL A 317 9.42 -2.22 2.56
N LEU A 318 9.59 -3.52 2.35
CA LEU A 318 10.10 -4.43 3.39
C LEU A 318 11.51 -4.07 3.86
N ILE A 319 12.41 -3.75 2.92
CA ILE A 319 13.79 -3.35 3.25
C ILE A 319 13.79 -2.02 4.02
N GLY A 320 12.96 -1.07 3.60
CA GLY A 320 12.81 0.21 4.29
C GLY A 320 12.32 0.05 5.73
N ILE A 321 11.30 -0.79 5.95
CA ILE A 321 10.78 -1.13 7.29
C ILE A 321 11.87 -1.78 8.15
N ALA A 322 12.68 -2.66 7.56
CA ALA A 322 13.74 -3.37 8.27
C ALA A 322 14.98 -2.52 8.58
N SER A 323 15.12 -1.33 8.01
CA SER A 323 16.39 -0.57 8.02
C SER A 323 16.77 0.04 9.36
N TYR A 324 15.83 0.27 10.27
CA TYR A 324 15.99 1.02 11.53
C TYR A 324 16.43 2.48 11.35
N THR A 325 16.31 3.03 10.16
CA THR A 325 16.69 4.40 9.87
C THR A 325 15.48 5.22 9.48
N GLU A 326 15.49 6.50 9.86
CA GLU A 326 14.51 7.48 9.44
C GLU A 326 14.34 7.47 7.91
N LEU A 327 15.47 7.52 7.20
CA LEU A 327 15.50 7.57 5.74
C LEU A 327 14.89 6.30 5.11
N GLY A 328 15.12 5.12 5.71
CA GLY A 328 14.55 3.87 5.21
C GLY A 328 13.05 3.76 5.45
N ILE A 329 12.57 4.16 6.65
CA ILE A 329 11.14 4.16 6.96
C ILE A 329 10.40 5.20 6.11
N SER A 330 10.95 6.42 5.99
CA SER A 330 10.42 7.47 5.11
C SER A 330 10.41 6.99 3.65
N GLY A 331 11.47 6.31 3.20
CA GLY A 331 11.54 5.69 1.88
C GLY A 331 10.47 4.61 1.66
N ALA A 332 10.18 3.78 2.67
CA ALA A 332 9.12 2.78 2.59
C ALA A 332 7.72 3.42 2.42
N VAL A 333 7.43 4.46 3.19
CA VAL A 333 6.16 5.21 3.07
C VAL A 333 6.08 5.89 1.70
N LEU A 334 7.15 6.55 1.25
CA LEU A 334 7.19 7.17 -0.07
C LEU A 334 7.02 6.14 -1.20
N GLN A 335 7.64 4.96 -1.06
CA GLN A 335 7.49 3.88 -2.04
C GLN A 335 6.04 3.36 -2.09
N MET A 336 5.35 3.29 -0.97
CA MET A 336 3.92 2.96 -0.95
C MET A 336 3.09 3.99 -1.72
N VAL A 337 3.30 5.28 -1.47
CA VAL A 337 2.58 6.37 -2.16
C VAL A 337 2.91 6.38 -3.66
N SER A 338 4.21 6.38 -4.00
CA SER A 338 4.70 6.41 -5.38
C SER A 338 4.19 5.22 -6.20
N HIS A 339 4.38 4.01 -5.67
CA HIS A 339 3.89 2.80 -6.33
C HIS A 339 2.36 2.82 -6.46
N GLY A 340 1.62 3.39 -5.49
CA GLY A 340 0.17 3.53 -5.59
C GLY A 340 -0.26 4.32 -6.83
N LEU A 341 0.35 5.47 -7.04
CA LEU A 341 0.10 6.35 -8.19
C LEU A 341 0.53 5.69 -9.51
N ILE A 342 1.76 5.14 -9.54
CA ILE A 342 2.36 4.54 -10.74
C ILE A 342 1.58 3.31 -11.17
N ALA A 343 1.30 2.39 -10.25
CA ALA A 343 0.58 1.16 -10.55
C ALA A 343 -0.87 1.44 -10.98
N ALA A 344 -1.57 2.35 -10.31
CA ALA A 344 -2.91 2.76 -10.72
C ALA A 344 -2.92 3.31 -12.16
N SER A 345 -1.93 4.13 -12.52
CA SER A 345 -1.77 4.68 -13.87
C SER A 345 -1.54 3.56 -14.91
N LEU A 346 -0.60 2.66 -14.66
CA LEU A 346 -0.27 1.58 -15.59
C LEU A 346 -1.40 0.56 -15.74
N PHE A 347 -2.08 0.19 -14.65
CA PHE A 347 -3.26 -0.68 -14.74
C PHE A 347 -4.44 -0.01 -15.44
N PHE A 348 -4.64 1.28 -15.25
CA PHE A 348 -5.63 2.04 -16.00
C PHE A 348 -5.32 2.02 -17.51
N LEU A 349 -4.08 2.37 -17.88
CA LEU A 349 -3.63 2.38 -19.27
C LEU A 349 -3.65 0.98 -19.91
N SER A 350 -3.37 -0.08 -19.13
CA SER A 350 -3.54 -1.46 -19.61
C SER A 350 -5.01 -1.77 -19.98
N GLY A 351 -5.95 -1.23 -19.20
CA GLY A 351 -7.37 -1.32 -19.52
C GLY A 351 -7.76 -0.48 -20.73
N VAL A 352 -7.21 0.72 -20.87
CA VAL A 352 -7.37 1.57 -22.06
C VAL A 352 -6.87 0.83 -23.31
N THR A 353 -5.75 0.14 -23.22
CA THR A 353 -5.21 -0.68 -24.30
C THR A 353 -6.12 -1.87 -24.60
N TYR A 354 -6.56 -2.60 -23.57
CA TYR A 354 -7.50 -3.72 -23.71
C TYR A 354 -8.82 -3.34 -24.38
N ASP A 355 -9.37 -2.19 -24.03
CA ASP A 355 -10.62 -1.67 -24.63
C ASP A 355 -10.54 -1.49 -26.15
N ARG A 356 -9.33 -1.42 -26.71
CA ARG A 356 -9.07 -1.22 -28.14
C ARG A 356 -8.55 -2.48 -28.83
N THR A 357 -7.78 -3.29 -28.13
CA THR A 357 -7.15 -4.49 -28.70
C THR A 357 -7.90 -5.78 -28.36
N HIS A 358 -8.81 -5.74 -27.38
CA HIS A 358 -9.54 -6.88 -26.83
C HIS A 358 -8.64 -8.06 -26.41
N THR A 359 -7.34 -7.80 -26.23
CA THR A 359 -6.37 -8.78 -25.74
C THR A 359 -5.44 -8.15 -24.71
N LEU A 360 -4.95 -8.96 -23.77
CA LEU A 360 -3.88 -8.60 -22.82
C LEU A 360 -2.58 -9.34 -23.16
N MET A 361 -2.59 -10.19 -24.18
CA MET A 361 -1.41 -10.96 -24.59
C MET A 361 -0.50 -10.07 -25.44
N MET A 362 0.71 -9.80 -24.93
CA MET A 362 1.63 -8.85 -25.55
C MET A 362 2.21 -9.36 -26.89
N ASP A 363 2.34 -10.67 -27.04
CA ASP A 363 2.76 -11.33 -28.29
C ASP A 363 1.73 -11.19 -29.43
N LYS A 364 0.47 -10.95 -29.08
CA LYS A 364 -0.61 -10.67 -30.03
C LYS A 364 -0.76 -9.19 -30.36
N MET A 365 -0.05 -8.31 -29.67
CA MET A 365 0.01 -6.88 -29.96
C MET A 365 1.22 -6.60 -30.88
N GLY A 366 1.51 -5.37 -31.13
CA GLY A 366 2.65 -4.90 -31.91
C GLY A 366 2.26 -3.68 -32.72
N GLY A 367 3.17 -2.76 -32.96
CA GLY A 367 2.95 -1.57 -33.78
C GLY A 367 1.91 -0.58 -33.21
N MET A 368 1.44 -0.74 -31.97
CA MET A 368 0.36 0.10 -31.41
C MET A 368 0.75 1.57 -31.29
N ALA A 369 2.04 1.91 -31.27
CA ALA A 369 2.47 3.31 -31.23
C ALA A 369 2.00 4.14 -32.45
N LYS A 370 1.84 3.50 -33.61
CA LYS A 370 1.35 4.19 -34.83
C LYS A 370 -0.14 4.46 -34.76
N VAL A 371 -0.89 3.57 -34.12
CA VAL A 371 -2.36 3.61 -34.05
C VAL A 371 -2.83 4.41 -32.83
N MET A 372 -2.10 4.32 -31.72
CA MET A 372 -2.42 4.96 -30.43
C MET A 372 -1.21 5.74 -29.88
N PRO A 373 -0.73 6.81 -30.56
CA PRO A 373 0.49 7.51 -30.16
C PRO A 373 0.39 8.20 -28.80
N LYS A 374 -0.77 8.72 -28.42
CA LYS A 374 -0.98 9.34 -27.11
C LYS A 374 -1.00 8.30 -26.00
N THR A 375 -1.65 7.15 -26.21
CA THR A 375 -1.61 6.01 -25.28
C THR A 375 -0.17 5.55 -25.07
N PHE A 376 0.60 5.42 -26.15
CA PHE A 376 2.01 5.07 -26.11
C PHE A 376 2.82 6.07 -25.27
N ALA A 377 2.65 7.37 -25.48
CA ALA A 377 3.35 8.39 -24.72
C ALA A 377 3.03 8.30 -23.22
N LEU A 378 1.74 8.22 -22.85
CA LEU A 378 1.32 8.12 -21.45
C LEU A 378 1.81 6.83 -20.79
N PHE A 379 1.72 5.70 -21.52
CA PHE A 379 2.21 4.41 -21.02
C PHE A 379 3.73 4.41 -20.83
N THR A 380 4.46 5.08 -21.73
CA THR A 380 5.91 5.26 -21.61
C THR A 380 6.27 6.07 -20.36
N ILE A 381 5.61 7.21 -20.12
CA ILE A 381 5.85 8.02 -18.92
C ILE A 381 5.59 7.20 -17.65
N GLY A 382 4.46 6.47 -17.57
CA GLY A 382 4.16 5.58 -16.44
C GLY A 382 5.20 4.47 -16.25
N SER A 383 5.70 3.89 -17.36
CA SER A 383 6.76 2.88 -17.33
C SER A 383 8.09 3.47 -16.87
N MET A 384 8.45 4.70 -17.31
CA MET A 384 9.66 5.41 -16.85
C MET A 384 9.57 5.70 -15.34
N ALA A 385 8.38 6.04 -14.84
CA ALA A 385 8.17 6.21 -13.41
C ALA A 385 8.33 4.89 -12.62
N SER A 386 7.84 3.77 -13.18
CA SER A 386 7.95 2.45 -12.56
C SER A 386 9.37 1.89 -12.57
N LEU A 387 10.20 2.21 -13.57
CA LEU A 387 11.61 1.81 -13.58
C LEU A 387 12.52 2.73 -12.77
N ALA A 388 11.92 3.61 -11.96
CA ALA A 388 12.61 4.54 -11.08
C ALA A 388 13.58 5.50 -11.83
N LEU A 389 13.11 6.10 -12.94
CA LEU A 389 13.87 7.12 -13.63
C LEU A 389 14.06 8.36 -12.74
N PRO A 390 15.28 8.95 -12.61
CA PRO A 390 15.47 10.22 -11.91
C PRO A 390 14.52 11.31 -12.39
N GLY A 391 13.92 12.05 -11.44
CA GLY A 391 12.82 12.99 -11.69
C GLY A 391 11.41 12.40 -11.56
N MET A 392 11.28 11.12 -11.26
CA MET A 392 10.03 10.45 -10.93
C MET A 392 9.99 10.01 -9.46
N SER A 393 8.82 9.96 -8.86
CA SER A 393 8.64 9.66 -7.44
C SER A 393 9.17 8.27 -7.03
N GLY A 394 9.10 7.27 -7.92
CA GLY A 394 9.62 5.92 -7.68
C GLY A 394 11.13 5.91 -7.42
N PHE A 395 11.89 6.73 -8.17
CA PHE A 395 13.34 6.87 -7.94
C PHE A 395 13.65 7.36 -6.53
N VAL A 396 12.94 8.37 -6.07
CA VAL A 396 13.18 8.96 -4.75
C VAL A 396 12.91 7.93 -3.65
N GLY A 397 11.77 7.21 -3.72
CA GLY A 397 11.41 6.19 -2.74
C GLY A 397 12.45 5.06 -2.67
N GLU A 398 12.84 4.50 -3.82
CA GLU A 398 13.83 3.43 -3.87
C GLU A 398 15.22 3.90 -3.41
N LEU A 399 15.66 5.11 -3.82
CA LEU A 399 16.93 5.69 -3.38
C LEU A 399 16.96 5.88 -1.87
N MET A 400 15.88 6.40 -1.27
CA MET A 400 15.79 6.56 0.18
C MET A 400 15.90 5.23 0.92
N VAL A 401 15.28 4.17 0.39
CA VAL A 401 15.39 2.82 0.98
C VAL A 401 16.83 2.29 0.87
N PHE A 402 17.48 2.43 -0.28
CA PHE A 402 18.88 2.04 -0.44
C PHE A 402 19.82 2.78 0.52
N LEU A 403 19.67 4.09 0.60
CA LEU A 403 20.46 4.91 1.52
C LEU A 403 20.14 4.56 2.97
N GLY A 404 18.87 4.30 3.28
CA GLY A 404 18.42 3.91 4.62
C GLY A 404 19.08 2.62 5.11
N ILE A 405 19.04 1.54 4.32
CA ILE A 405 19.69 0.28 4.71
C ILE A 405 21.22 0.39 4.70
N ALA A 406 21.81 1.11 3.75
CA ALA A 406 23.25 1.30 3.64
C ALA A 406 23.84 2.09 4.82
N SER A 407 23.11 3.14 5.28
CA SER A 407 23.52 3.99 6.40
C SER A 407 23.19 3.40 7.77
N SER A 408 22.44 2.29 7.84
CA SER A 408 22.08 1.66 9.11
C SER A 408 23.33 1.23 9.88
N ASP A 409 23.45 1.70 11.10
CA ASP A 409 24.50 1.33 12.05
C ASP A 409 24.16 0.06 12.84
N VAL A 410 22.92 -0.40 12.73
CA VAL A 410 22.40 -1.61 13.40
C VAL A 410 22.97 -2.88 12.78
N TYR A 411 23.12 -2.90 11.46
CA TYR A 411 23.56 -4.09 10.74
C TYR A 411 25.06 -4.10 10.45
N SER A 412 25.65 -5.30 10.45
CA SER A 412 27.04 -5.51 10.02
C SER A 412 27.24 -5.05 8.57
N SER A 413 28.45 -4.59 8.25
CA SER A 413 28.79 -4.14 6.89
C SER A 413 28.54 -5.23 5.84
N SER A 414 28.84 -6.49 6.16
CA SER A 414 28.63 -7.62 5.25
C SER A 414 27.15 -7.82 4.94
N PHE A 415 26.27 -7.76 5.95
CA PHE A 415 24.82 -7.89 5.73
C PHE A 415 24.28 -6.76 4.86
N LYS A 416 24.65 -5.51 5.17
CA LYS A 416 24.24 -4.35 4.37
C LYS A 416 24.66 -4.46 2.91
N VAL A 417 25.91 -4.80 2.67
CA VAL A 417 26.44 -4.96 1.30
C VAL A 417 25.68 -6.02 0.54
N VAL A 418 25.41 -7.19 1.15
CA VAL A 418 24.64 -8.26 0.50
C VAL A 418 23.23 -7.79 0.15
N VAL A 419 22.50 -7.17 1.11
CA VAL A 419 21.14 -6.66 0.87
C VAL A 419 21.14 -5.62 -0.24
N VAL A 420 22.04 -4.64 -0.21
CA VAL A 420 22.12 -3.57 -1.22
C VAL A 420 22.47 -4.14 -2.60
N LEU A 421 23.49 -4.99 -2.71
CA LEU A 421 23.91 -5.55 -4.00
C LEU A 421 22.84 -6.43 -4.63
N LEU A 422 22.19 -7.31 -3.85
CA LEU A 422 21.12 -8.15 -4.37
C LEU A 422 19.88 -7.34 -4.74
N SER A 423 19.54 -6.31 -3.98
CA SER A 423 18.43 -5.41 -4.33
C SER A 423 18.73 -4.59 -5.58
N ALA A 424 19.99 -4.19 -5.80
CA ALA A 424 20.43 -3.50 -7.01
C ALA A 424 20.25 -4.36 -8.28
N VAL A 425 20.28 -5.69 -8.18
CA VAL A 425 19.92 -6.58 -9.29
C VAL A 425 18.49 -6.29 -9.76
N GLY A 426 17.56 -6.03 -8.84
CA GLY A 426 16.19 -5.66 -9.17
C GLY A 426 16.10 -4.35 -9.96
N VAL A 427 16.92 -3.35 -9.61
CA VAL A 427 16.99 -2.07 -10.34
C VAL A 427 17.44 -2.28 -11.79
N ILE A 428 18.30 -3.26 -12.05
CA ILE A 428 18.72 -3.64 -13.42
C ILE A 428 17.61 -4.42 -14.14
N LEU A 429 16.94 -5.34 -13.47
CA LEU A 429 15.90 -6.17 -14.06
C LEU A 429 14.63 -5.38 -14.39
N THR A 430 14.31 -4.34 -13.63
CA THR A 430 13.09 -3.53 -13.83
C THR A 430 13.05 -2.86 -15.20
N PRO A 431 14.07 -2.13 -15.67
CA PRO A 431 14.14 -1.65 -17.05
C PRO A 431 14.00 -2.77 -18.09
N ILE A 432 14.62 -3.93 -17.86
CA ILE A 432 14.59 -5.03 -18.82
C ILE A 432 13.16 -5.50 -19.09
N TYR A 433 12.37 -5.78 -18.05
CA TYR A 433 11.00 -6.25 -18.29
C TYR A 433 10.05 -5.13 -18.72
N LEU A 434 10.21 -3.89 -18.26
CA LEU A 434 9.33 -2.77 -18.66
C LEU A 434 9.61 -2.31 -20.10
N LEU A 435 10.87 -2.15 -20.49
CA LEU A 435 11.22 -1.78 -21.87
C LEU A 435 10.88 -2.91 -22.84
N SER A 436 11.06 -4.19 -22.43
CA SER A 436 10.59 -5.35 -23.19
C SER A 436 9.07 -5.30 -23.39
N MET A 437 8.30 -4.92 -22.36
CA MET A 437 6.85 -4.74 -22.43
C MET A 437 6.47 -3.65 -23.44
N LEU A 438 7.07 -2.46 -23.33
CA LEU A 438 6.82 -1.36 -24.25
C LEU A 438 7.15 -1.77 -25.69
N ARG A 439 8.28 -2.46 -25.88
CA ARG A 439 8.68 -2.95 -27.19
C ARG A 439 7.66 -3.92 -27.79
N GLN A 440 7.19 -4.90 -27.00
CA GLN A 440 6.25 -5.92 -27.48
C GLN A 440 4.88 -5.32 -27.82
N VAL A 441 4.40 -4.35 -27.06
CA VAL A 441 3.07 -3.76 -27.26
C VAL A 441 3.07 -2.67 -28.33
N PHE A 442 4.06 -1.78 -28.31
CA PHE A 442 3.98 -0.52 -29.07
C PHE A 442 4.87 -0.49 -30.30
N TYR A 443 5.96 -1.24 -30.35
CA TYR A 443 6.89 -1.24 -31.49
C TYR A 443 6.70 -2.43 -32.41
N GLY A 444 7.40 -2.41 -33.56
CA GLY A 444 7.34 -3.45 -34.57
C GLY A 444 6.21 -3.29 -35.56
N GLU A 445 5.92 -4.36 -36.30
CA GLU A 445 4.80 -4.40 -37.23
C GLU A 445 3.49 -4.69 -36.50
N GLN A 446 2.42 -4.09 -36.98
CA GLN A 446 1.08 -4.36 -36.48
C GLN A 446 0.70 -5.81 -36.75
N ASN A 447 0.25 -6.54 -35.76
CA ASN A 447 -0.21 -7.90 -35.93
C ASN A 447 -1.51 -7.90 -36.76
N LYS A 448 -1.48 -8.55 -37.91
CA LYS A 448 -2.60 -8.63 -38.86
C LYS A 448 -3.78 -9.46 -38.33
N GLU A 449 -3.55 -10.33 -37.34
CA GLU A 449 -4.60 -11.09 -36.65
C GLU A 449 -5.44 -10.25 -35.69
N LEU A 450 -4.94 -9.07 -35.29
CA LEU A 450 -5.75 -8.09 -34.57
C LEU A 450 -6.76 -7.52 -35.59
N HIS A 451 -7.97 -8.03 -35.56
CA HIS A 451 -9.11 -7.41 -36.24
C HIS A 451 -9.40 -6.08 -35.52
N LEU A 452 -8.62 -5.08 -35.89
CA LEU A 452 -8.86 -3.72 -35.40
C LEU A 452 -10.07 -3.22 -36.20
N ASP A 453 -11.18 -2.94 -35.52
CA ASP A 453 -12.28 -2.20 -36.12
C ASP A 453 -11.69 -1.00 -36.89
N ALA A 454 -12.20 -0.71 -38.05
CA ALA A 454 -11.59 0.15 -39.08
C ALA A 454 -11.13 1.55 -38.61
N VAL A 455 -11.47 1.96 -37.37
CA VAL A 455 -11.00 3.21 -36.72
C VAL A 455 -10.75 2.96 -35.24
N ILE A 456 -9.52 2.60 -34.86
CA ILE A 456 -9.11 2.62 -33.45
C ILE A 456 -9.01 4.09 -33.00
N SER A 457 -9.83 4.48 -32.03
CA SER A 457 -9.68 5.78 -31.39
C SER A 457 -8.57 5.72 -30.34
N ASP A 458 -7.61 6.62 -30.37
CA ASP A 458 -6.62 6.81 -29.30
C ASP A 458 -7.31 7.22 -27.96
N VAL A 459 -6.57 7.53 -26.92
CA VAL A 459 -7.12 7.95 -25.62
C VAL A 459 -8.13 9.09 -25.76
N LYS A 460 -9.23 8.96 -25.03
CA LYS A 460 -10.28 9.98 -24.91
C LYS A 460 -9.89 11.04 -23.89
N PRO A 461 -10.49 12.27 -23.95
CA PRO A 461 -10.19 13.34 -22.97
C PRO A 461 -10.32 12.92 -21.51
N ARG A 462 -11.34 12.12 -21.16
CA ARG A 462 -11.52 11.57 -19.82
C ARG A 462 -10.33 10.67 -19.41
N GLU A 463 -9.85 9.83 -20.32
CA GLU A 463 -8.74 8.91 -20.06
C GLU A 463 -7.41 9.67 -19.88
N ILE A 464 -7.22 10.75 -20.64
CA ILE A 464 -6.09 11.68 -20.47
C ILE A 464 -6.17 12.36 -19.10
N PHE A 465 -7.35 12.86 -18.72
CA PHE A 465 -7.55 13.51 -17.42
C PHE A 465 -7.21 12.58 -16.26
N ILE A 466 -7.74 11.34 -16.25
CA ILE A 466 -7.45 10.35 -15.20
C ILE A 466 -5.95 10.07 -15.12
N THR A 467 -5.31 9.86 -16.26
CA THR A 467 -3.86 9.58 -16.30
C THR A 467 -3.05 10.78 -15.85
N ALA A 468 -3.42 11.99 -16.26
CA ALA A 468 -2.75 13.23 -15.85
C ALA A 468 -2.84 13.44 -14.32
N CYS A 469 -4.01 13.22 -13.72
CA CYS A 469 -4.19 13.31 -12.27
C CYS A 469 -3.29 12.33 -11.49
N LEU A 470 -2.88 11.21 -12.09
CA LEU A 470 -1.94 10.26 -11.50
C LEU A 470 -0.48 10.62 -11.82
N LEU A 471 -0.18 11.04 -13.05
CA LEU A 471 1.20 11.32 -13.48
C LEU A 471 1.74 12.65 -12.93
N LEU A 472 0.90 13.67 -12.76
CA LEU A 472 1.34 14.97 -12.23
C LEU A 472 1.94 14.87 -10.82
N PRO A 473 1.28 14.19 -9.84
CA PRO A 473 1.92 13.96 -8.53
C PRO A 473 3.19 13.12 -8.61
N ILE A 474 3.26 12.13 -9.51
CA ILE A 474 4.46 11.29 -9.69
C ILE A 474 5.65 12.17 -10.09
N ILE A 475 5.46 13.06 -11.05
CA ILE A 475 6.49 13.99 -11.52
C ILE A 475 6.77 15.04 -10.44
N GLY A 476 5.74 15.63 -9.84
CA GLY A 476 5.87 16.63 -8.79
C GLY A 476 6.70 16.15 -7.59
N ILE A 477 6.40 14.96 -7.07
CA ILE A 477 7.16 14.33 -5.99
C ILE A 477 8.59 13.97 -6.45
N GLY A 478 8.76 13.56 -7.70
CA GLY A 478 10.08 13.26 -8.26
C GLY A 478 11.02 14.46 -8.28
N PHE A 479 10.52 15.67 -8.58
CA PHE A 479 11.29 16.90 -8.55
C PHE A 479 11.35 17.57 -7.18
N TYR A 480 10.29 17.45 -6.40
CA TYR A 480 10.19 18.03 -5.06
C TYR A 480 9.59 17.03 -4.06
N PRO A 481 10.41 16.12 -3.52
CA PRO A 481 9.95 15.03 -2.64
C PRO A 481 9.18 15.51 -1.41
N LYS A 482 9.48 16.72 -0.91
CA LYS A 482 8.80 17.32 0.24
C LYS A 482 7.28 17.49 0.04
N LEU A 483 6.79 17.48 -1.19
CA LEU A 483 5.32 17.43 -1.44
C LEU A 483 4.65 16.24 -0.74
N ALA A 484 5.36 15.13 -0.60
CA ALA A 484 4.85 13.97 0.11
C ALA A 484 5.52 13.81 1.47
N THR A 485 6.86 13.91 1.57
CA THR A 485 7.59 13.55 2.79
C THR A 485 7.27 14.45 3.97
N GLN A 486 7.03 15.74 3.75
CA GLN A 486 6.64 16.67 4.82
C GLN A 486 5.38 16.23 5.59
N THR A 487 4.55 15.35 5.02
CA THR A 487 3.32 14.88 5.66
C THR A 487 3.56 13.79 6.69
N TYR A 488 4.74 13.13 6.66
CA TYR A 488 5.06 11.98 7.50
C TYR A 488 6.50 11.94 8.04
N ASP A 489 7.38 12.87 7.68
CA ASP A 489 8.80 12.85 8.11
C ASP A 489 8.92 12.81 9.65
N VAL A 490 8.11 13.61 10.37
CA VAL A 490 8.15 13.65 11.84
C VAL A 490 7.77 12.29 12.45
N LYS A 491 6.75 11.62 11.87
CA LYS A 491 6.35 10.27 12.32
C LYS A 491 7.37 9.20 11.93
N ALA A 492 8.04 9.33 10.80
CA ALA A 492 9.11 8.41 10.39
C ALA A 492 10.32 8.49 11.32
N ILE A 493 10.68 9.71 11.79
CA ILE A 493 11.72 9.91 12.80
C ILE A 493 11.35 9.22 14.11
N GLU A 494 10.12 9.45 14.61
CA GLU A 494 9.62 8.82 15.83
C GLU A 494 9.66 7.29 15.75
N LEU A 495 9.14 6.70 14.65
CA LEU A 495 9.12 5.25 14.43
C LEU A 495 10.54 4.65 14.39
N ALA A 496 11.48 5.31 13.72
CA ALA A 496 12.88 4.87 13.68
C ALA A 496 13.52 4.93 15.07
N ALA A 497 13.29 6.00 15.81
CA ALA A 497 13.80 6.15 17.17
C ALA A 497 13.20 5.08 18.10
N HIS A 498 11.88 4.86 18.05
CA HIS A 498 11.19 3.86 18.86
C HIS A 498 11.71 2.43 18.58
N ALA A 499 11.85 2.06 17.33
CA ALA A 499 12.39 0.74 16.95
C ALA A 499 13.84 0.54 17.39
N ARG A 500 14.64 1.61 17.52
CA ARG A 500 16.05 1.55 17.97
C ARG A 500 16.21 1.45 19.47
N GLN A 501 15.28 1.98 20.26
CA GLN A 501 15.40 2.01 21.73
C GLN A 501 15.53 0.62 22.36
N VAL A 502 14.93 -0.40 21.74
CA VAL A 502 14.92 -1.78 22.25
C VAL A 502 16.14 -2.60 21.83
N LEU A 503 16.97 -2.12 20.89
CA LEU A 503 18.14 -2.85 20.37
C LEU A 503 19.16 -3.26 21.45
N PRO A 504 19.60 -2.39 22.38
CA PRO A 504 20.55 -2.74 23.42
C PRO A 504 20.04 -3.85 24.35
N VAL A 505 18.76 -3.81 24.69
CA VAL A 505 18.11 -4.78 25.59
C VAL A 505 18.08 -6.16 24.97
N VAL A 506 17.70 -6.27 23.70
CA VAL A 506 17.63 -7.55 22.99
C VAL A 506 19.02 -8.11 22.69
N ALA A 507 20.00 -7.26 22.38
CA ALA A 507 21.39 -7.68 22.14
C ALA A 507 22.02 -8.40 23.33
N HIS A 508 21.72 -7.95 24.57
CA HIS A 508 22.18 -8.62 25.77
C HIS A 508 21.52 -9.99 26.03
N GLN A 509 20.32 -10.19 25.50
CA GLN A 509 19.56 -11.44 25.69
C GLN A 509 19.84 -12.53 24.64
N GLN A 510 20.49 -12.21 23.52
CA GLN A 510 20.72 -13.14 22.40
C GLN A 510 22.17 -13.14 21.88
N PRO A 511 23.16 -13.67 22.63
CA PRO A 511 24.54 -13.75 22.17
C PRO A 511 24.75 -14.97 21.23
N SER A 512 23.99 -15.12 20.15
CA SER A 512 24.23 -16.21 19.18
C SER A 512 25.26 -15.77 18.12
N SER A 513 26.04 -16.72 17.60
CA SER A 513 27.02 -16.47 16.53
C SER A 513 26.38 -15.94 15.23
N LEU A 514 25.10 -16.25 15.00
CA LEU A 514 24.32 -15.73 13.87
C LEU A 514 23.94 -14.26 14.08
N TYR A 515 23.57 -13.90 15.32
CA TYR A 515 23.23 -12.51 15.67
C TYR A 515 24.43 -11.58 15.41
N SER A 516 25.63 -11.94 15.88
CA SER A 516 26.84 -11.14 15.69
C SER A 516 27.29 -11.02 14.22
N ARG A 517 26.87 -11.93 13.34
CA ARG A 517 27.14 -11.82 11.89
C ARG A 517 26.20 -10.85 11.18
N ILE A 518 24.99 -10.66 11.68
CA ILE A 518 23.97 -9.82 11.09
C ILE A 518 24.03 -8.40 11.65
N PHE A 519 24.10 -8.28 12.99
CA PHE A 519 24.10 -6.98 13.67
C PHE A 519 25.54 -6.51 13.96
N SER A 520 25.74 -5.21 13.98
CA SER A 520 26.97 -4.60 14.48
C SER A 520 27.05 -4.82 15.99
N ALA A 521 28.28 -4.96 16.53
CA ALA A 521 28.45 -4.88 17.98
C ALA A 521 27.87 -3.53 18.46
N PRO A 522 27.09 -3.53 19.57
CA PRO A 522 26.60 -2.28 20.11
C PRO A 522 27.81 -1.39 20.42
N THR A 523 27.93 -0.26 19.74
CA THR A 523 28.83 0.81 20.14
C THR A 523 28.31 1.25 21.49
N LEU A 524 28.96 0.85 22.56
CA LEU A 524 28.78 1.44 23.87
C LEU A 524 29.04 2.94 23.68
N ALA A 525 27.98 3.73 23.57
CA ALA A 525 28.05 5.13 23.89
C ALA A 525 28.43 5.16 25.37
N THR A 526 29.74 5.11 25.63
CA THR A 526 30.32 5.34 26.96
C THR A 526 29.78 6.69 27.39
N SER A 527 28.87 6.62 28.32
CA SER A 527 28.33 7.70 29.10
C SER A 527 29.41 8.74 29.47
N GLN A 528 29.42 9.85 28.73
CA GLN A 528 29.95 11.09 29.31
C GLN A 528 28.89 11.71 30.24
N VAL A 529 28.44 10.99 31.25
CA VAL A 529 27.54 11.48 32.29
C VAL A 529 28.09 11.25 33.72
N GLU A 530 29.28 10.65 33.87
CA GLU A 530 29.88 10.43 35.19
C GLU A 530 31.08 11.34 35.52
N SER A 531 31.27 12.48 34.89
CA SER A 531 32.38 13.37 35.24
C SER A 531 31.98 14.81 35.64
N SER A 532 30.77 15.03 36.09
CA SER A 532 30.35 16.37 36.61
C SER A 532 29.79 16.39 38.04
N ILE A 533 30.04 15.35 38.84
CA ILE A 533 29.75 15.38 40.26
C ILE A 533 31.02 14.95 41.00
N ASN A 534 31.97 15.85 41.11
CA ASN A 534 32.98 15.93 42.17
C ASN A 534 33.90 17.11 41.83
N ILE A 535 33.62 18.26 42.34
CA ILE A 535 34.52 19.30 42.84
C ILE A 535 33.63 20.44 43.35
N SER A 536 33.36 20.46 44.63
CA SER A 536 33.39 21.63 45.47
C SER A 536 33.17 21.21 46.94
N GLU A 537 34.26 21.04 47.61
CA GLU A 537 34.32 21.51 48.98
C GLU A 537 34.34 23.02 48.96
#